data_f9785c08965b94a2b3b6bb04abac8fc9
#
_entry.id   f9785c08965b94a2b3b6bb04abac8fc9
#
_cell.length_a   1.000
_cell.length_b   1.000
_cell.length_c   1.000
_cell.angle_alpha   90.00
_cell.angle_beta   90.00
_cell.angle_gamma   90.00
#
_symmetry.space_group_name_H-M   'P 1'
#
loop_
_entity.id
_entity.type
_entity.pdbx_description
1 polymer ?
#
loop_
_entity_poly.entity_id
_entity_poly.type
_entity_poly.pdbx_seq_one_letter_code
_entity_poly.pdbx_strand_id
1 'polypeptide(L)'
;IFSESANVNVDIDGQLEDNYTGFGYNGPRVHTITLFANPIFQKPNSNDAFVKVLQPNEDINSLDRNSFKTIVFAPGVHDIGLSYKIHNNETYYIPGDAVVKGTMHPENKWGRDATKNFKIYGSGTFSSEHIVRHPDDDDNKSVKPFTYQAEGAHLEGFVIADPAFHTLNMSHTGDANNINIYKNLKILAWRKNSDGVNAFRNSEVSDCFFRVQDDAFYLGAENVNQHHNTVWTDANGAVLFLQNINDGSTCTFSDVKVIYQRASWHWWHGGRIVSFRSLRPGNKLVNVHVKNILVEDPLPAFPSFYGRIIKKGNSQEEVAMENVIFENIHQLHDGVSSKLDDEKGKPRNTLDGLDENRTIKNIKFINCSFMGKSINGFEAGNFFTEFVDSKTIKFITTPKKN
;
A
#
# COMPACT_ATOMS: atom_id res chain seq x y z
N ILE A 1 3.03 4.69 17.75
CA ILE A 1 3.41 3.32 17.35
C ILE A 1 4.79 3.08 17.90
N PHE A 2 4.92 2.12 18.80
CA PHE A 2 6.22 1.69 19.31
C PHE A 2 6.48 0.31 18.66
N SER A 3 7.54 0.19 17.87
CA SER A 3 8.04 -1.10 17.45
C SER A 3 9.31 -1.40 18.23
N GLU A 4 9.28 -2.37 19.11
CA GLU A 4 10.49 -2.93 19.68
C GLU A 4 10.81 -4.26 18.97
N SER A 5 12.00 -4.35 18.43
CA SER A 5 12.50 -5.62 17.91
C SER A 5 12.91 -6.49 19.08
N ALA A 6 12.19 -7.55 19.33
CA ALA A 6 12.61 -8.58 20.26
C ALA A 6 12.97 -9.84 19.48
N ASN A 7 14.10 -10.46 19.80
CA ASN A 7 14.45 -11.79 19.30
C ASN A 7 13.60 -12.84 20.02
N VAL A 8 12.39 -13.04 19.55
CA VAL A 8 11.54 -14.15 19.98
C VAL A 8 11.68 -15.25 18.94
N ASN A 9 12.24 -16.40 19.32
CA ASN A 9 12.20 -17.60 18.50
C ASN A 9 10.76 -18.12 18.50
N VAL A 10 9.97 -17.67 17.55
CA VAL A 10 8.78 -18.39 17.14
C VAL A 10 9.23 -19.26 15.98
N ASP A 11 9.37 -20.54 16.25
CA ASP A 11 9.50 -21.57 15.22
C ASP A 11 8.13 -21.59 14.50
N ILE A 12 8.01 -20.78 13.49
CA ILE A 12 6.88 -20.86 12.58
C ILE A 12 7.23 -22.01 11.67
N ASP A 13 6.62 -23.17 11.92
CA ASP A 13 6.76 -24.38 11.14
C ASP A 13 6.92 -24.09 9.65
N GLY A 14 7.81 -24.83 8.98
CA GLY A 14 8.30 -24.65 7.62
C GLY A 14 7.28 -24.42 6.50
N GLN A 15 6.00 -24.36 6.80
CA GLN A 15 4.95 -23.98 5.83
C GLN A 15 5.09 -22.53 5.31
N LEU A 16 5.72 -21.65 6.06
CA LEU A 16 6.09 -20.33 5.55
C LEU A 16 7.26 -20.40 4.56
N GLU A 17 8.14 -21.38 4.71
CA GLU A 17 9.24 -21.58 3.76
C GLU A 17 8.73 -21.97 2.37
N ASP A 18 7.77 -22.87 2.26
CA ASP A 18 7.28 -23.35 0.97
C ASP A 18 6.53 -22.26 0.17
N ASN A 19 5.89 -21.32 0.83
CA ASN A 19 5.26 -20.18 0.16
C ASN A 19 6.25 -19.04 -0.20
N TYR A 20 7.44 -19.04 0.40
CA TYR A 20 8.47 -18.02 0.22
C TYR A 20 9.65 -18.47 -0.63
N THR A 21 9.88 -19.76 -0.76
CA THR A 21 11.06 -20.30 -1.44
C THR A 21 11.10 -20.03 -2.95
N GLY A 22 9.98 -19.66 -3.55
CA GLY A 22 9.96 -19.22 -4.95
C GLY A 22 10.67 -17.89 -5.22
N PHE A 23 11.06 -17.13 -4.19
CA PHE A 23 11.55 -15.76 -4.33
C PHE A 23 12.91 -15.45 -3.72
N GLY A 24 13.65 -16.48 -3.31
CA GLY A 24 15.09 -16.35 -2.97
C GLY A 24 15.42 -15.44 -1.79
N TYR A 25 14.50 -15.22 -0.84
CA TYR A 25 14.80 -14.46 0.36
C TYR A 25 15.70 -15.25 1.31
N ASN A 26 16.96 -14.89 1.38
CA ASN A 26 17.96 -15.47 2.29
C ASN A 26 18.38 -14.50 3.41
N GLY A 27 17.55 -13.50 3.71
CA GLY A 27 17.83 -12.54 4.78
C GLY A 27 17.60 -13.15 6.17
N PRO A 28 18.16 -12.55 7.23
CA PRO A 28 17.89 -12.98 8.59
C PRO A 28 16.41 -12.85 8.90
N ARG A 29 15.83 -13.89 9.49
CA ARG A 29 14.45 -13.84 10.00
C ARG A 29 14.42 -12.84 11.14
N VAL A 30 13.49 -11.90 11.09
CA VAL A 30 13.28 -10.92 12.13
C VAL A 30 12.07 -11.31 12.96
N HIS A 31 12.33 -11.74 14.19
CA HIS A 31 11.27 -11.96 15.16
C HIS A 31 10.92 -10.63 15.81
N THR A 32 9.70 -10.19 15.64
CA THR A 32 9.25 -8.88 16.10
C THR A 32 7.96 -8.99 16.89
N ILE A 33 7.90 -8.25 17.99
CA ILE A 33 6.63 -7.89 18.63
C ILE A 33 6.33 -6.46 18.23
N THR A 34 5.20 -6.25 17.59
CA THR A 34 4.74 -4.91 17.22
C THR A 34 3.61 -4.48 18.15
N LEU A 35 3.82 -3.41 18.88
CA LEU A 35 2.82 -2.83 19.77
C LEU A 35 2.16 -1.63 19.09
N PHE A 36 0.84 -1.66 19.01
CA PHE A 36 0.03 -0.59 18.43
C PHE A 36 -0.68 0.18 19.56
N ALA A 37 -0.37 1.45 19.69
CA ALA A 37 -1.15 2.34 20.53
C ALA A 37 -2.27 2.97 19.70
N ASN A 38 -3.49 2.54 19.94
CA ASN A 38 -4.67 3.06 19.26
C ASN A 38 -5.29 4.23 20.03
N PRO A 39 -5.93 5.19 19.37
CA PRO A 39 -6.86 6.09 20.02
C PRO A 39 -8.01 5.29 20.64
N ILE A 40 -8.60 5.83 21.69
CA ILE A 40 -9.80 5.23 22.29
C ILE A 40 -10.99 5.53 21.40
N PHE A 41 -11.55 4.48 20.82
CA PHE A 41 -12.76 4.58 19.98
C PHE A 41 -14.03 4.58 20.85
N GLN A 42 -14.92 5.51 20.57
CA GLN A 42 -16.22 5.53 21.23
C GLN A 42 -17.08 4.37 20.69
N LYS A 43 -17.46 3.46 21.58
CA LYS A 43 -18.38 2.37 21.28
C LYS A 43 -19.78 2.95 21.05
N PRO A 44 -20.51 2.51 20.01
CA PRO A 44 -21.92 2.87 19.85
C PRO A 44 -22.76 2.44 21.06
N ASN A 45 -23.75 3.25 21.40
CA ASN A 45 -24.66 2.91 22.51
C ASN A 45 -25.58 1.74 22.10
N SER A 46 -25.45 0.61 22.77
CA SER A 46 -26.22 -0.60 22.46
C SER A 46 -27.72 -0.48 22.72
N ASN A 47 -28.17 0.56 23.42
CA ASN A 47 -29.56 0.82 23.68
C ASN A 47 -30.24 1.69 22.60
N ASP A 48 -29.48 2.21 21.63
CA ASP A 48 -30.06 2.99 20.54
C ASP A 48 -30.87 2.09 19.59
N ALA A 49 -32.03 2.57 19.15
CA ALA A 49 -33.02 1.78 18.39
C ALA A 49 -32.44 1.18 17.06
N PHE A 50 -31.42 1.79 16.49
CA PHE A 50 -30.81 1.35 15.23
C PHE A 50 -29.47 0.64 15.42
N VAL A 51 -29.13 0.24 16.64
CA VAL A 51 -27.89 -0.47 16.97
C VAL A 51 -28.19 -1.94 17.27
N LYS A 52 -27.56 -2.83 16.54
CA LYS A 52 -27.55 -4.28 16.80
C LYS A 52 -26.20 -4.69 17.39
N VAL A 53 -26.21 -5.31 18.55
CA VAL A 53 -25.07 -6.06 19.07
C VAL A 53 -25.15 -7.48 18.52
N LEU A 54 -24.24 -7.83 17.62
CA LEU A 54 -24.15 -9.16 16.99
C LEU A 54 -23.36 -10.10 17.90
N GLN A 55 -23.93 -11.25 18.22
CA GLN A 55 -23.23 -12.28 18.99
C GLN A 55 -22.42 -13.21 18.08
N PRO A 56 -21.36 -13.88 18.57
CA PRO A 56 -20.52 -14.74 17.75
C PRO A 56 -21.24 -15.86 16.98
N ASN A 57 -22.37 -16.32 17.49
CA ASN A 57 -23.15 -17.39 16.88
C ASN A 57 -24.32 -16.89 16.01
N GLU A 58 -24.45 -15.58 15.85
CA GLU A 58 -25.50 -15.00 15.00
C GLU A 58 -25.01 -14.86 13.56
N ASP A 59 -25.86 -15.27 12.62
CA ASP A 59 -25.58 -15.04 11.19
C ASP A 59 -25.91 -13.58 10.83
N ILE A 60 -24.88 -12.81 10.54
CA ILE A 60 -24.99 -11.42 10.12
C ILE A 60 -25.84 -11.26 8.83
N ASN A 61 -25.89 -12.28 7.98
CA ASN A 61 -26.63 -12.24 6.73
C ASN A 61 -28.15 -12.39 6.96
N SER A 62 -28.55 -12.88 8.13
CA SER A 62 -29.95 -13.02 8.51
C SER A 62 -30.57 -11.75 9.12
N LEU A 63 -29.78 -10.72 9.36
CA LEU A 63 -30.24 -9.47 9.97
C LEU A 63 -31.20 -8.70 9.06
N ASP A 64 -32.30 -8.21 9.62
CA ASP A 64 -33.15 -7.23 8.95
C ASP A 64 -32.46 -5.86 8.89
N ARG A 65 -31.87 -5.56 7.76
CA ARG A 65 -31.11 -4.33 7.54
C ARG A 65 -31.94 -3.05 7.54
N ASN A 66 -33.24 -3.16 7.47
CA ASN A 66 -34.11 -1.99 7.63
C ASN A 66 -34.23 -1.57 9.10
N SER A 67 -34.02 -2.52 10.00
CA SER A 67 -34.13 -2.30 11.45
C SER A 67 -32.84 -1.76 12.06
N PHE A 68 -31.67 -1.97 11.42
CA PHE A 68 -30.37 -1.58 11.98
C PHE A 68 -29.54 -0.79 10.97
N LYS A 69 -28.80 0.21 11.47
CA LYS A 69 -27.79 0.96 10.71
C LYS A 69 -26.41 0.81 11.28
N THR A 70 -26.31 0.38 12.53
CA THR A 70 -25.04 0.16 13.22
C THR A 70 -24.99 -1.26 13.76
N ILE A 71 -23.93 -1.97 13.43
CA ILE A 71 -23.63 -3.31 13.94
C ILE A 71 -22.40 -3.20 14.85
N VAL A 72 -22.56 -3.65 16.07
CA VAL A 72 -21.50 -3.78 17.08
C VAL A 72 -21.20 -5.26 17.25
N PHE A 73 -20.01 -5.68 16.91
CA PHE A 73 -19.59 -7.05 17.19
C PHE A 73 -19.37 -7.22 18.69
N ALA A 74 -19.98 -8.23 19.29
CA ALA A 74 -19.72 -8.62 20.67
C ALA A 74 -18.31 -9.24 20.81
N PRO A 75 -17.73 -9.32 22.01
CA PRO A 75 -16.48 -10.05 22.22
C PRO A 75 -16.52 -11.47 21.66
N GLY A 76 -15.44 -11.91 21.00
CA GLY A 76 -15.32 -13.25 20.43
C GLY A 76 -15.07 -13.30 18.93
N VAL A 77 -15.24 -14.47 18.32
CA VAL A 77 -14.99 -14.73 16.91
C VAL A 77 -16.29 -14.76 16.13
N HIS A 78 -16.38 -13.95 15.08
CA HIS A 78 -17.52 -13.84 14.18
C HIS A 78 -17.14 -14.28 12.79
N ASP A 79 -17.75 -15.31 12.25
CA ASP A 79 -17.60 -15.70 10.85
C ASP A 79 -18.74 -15.09 10.02
N ILE A 80 -18.38 -14.16 9.13
CA ILE A 80 -19.33 -13.45 8.27
C ILE A 80 -19.39 -14.02 6.85
N GLY A 81 -18.61 -15.06 6.58
CA GLY A 81 -18.51 -15.68 5.25
C GLY A 81 -17.72 -14.85 4.23
N LEU A 82 -17.75 -15.31 2.98
CA LEU A 82 -16.92 -14.76 1.90
C LEU A 82 -17.62 -13.76 0.97
N SER A 83 -18.83 -13.35 1.32
CA SER A 83 -19.63 -12.51 0.41
C SER A 83 -20.51 -11.48 1.11
N TYR A 84 -20.15 -11.13 2.34
CA TYR A 84 -20.93 -10.15 3.09
C TYR A 84 -20.95 -8.80 2.38
N LYS A 85 -22.13 -8.20 2.26
CA LYS A 85 -22.34 -6.93 1.56
C LYS A 85 -22.57 -5.79 2.54
N ILE A 86 -21.81 -4.71 2.33
CA ILE A 86 -22.01 -3.43 3.01
C ILE A 86 -22.99 -2.61 2.18
N HIS A 87 -23.98 -1.99 2.84
CA HIS A 87 -24.91 -1.06 2.20
C HIS A 87 -24.62 0.40 2.55
N ASN A 88 -25.34 1.30 1.91
CA ASN A 88 -25.19 2.74 2.15
C ASN A 88 -25.49 3.12 3.61
N ASN A 89 -24.68 3.99 4.17
CA ASN A 89 -24.84 4.57 5.51
C ASN A 89 -24.80 3.55 6.66
N GLU A 90 -24.21 2.38 6.46
CA GLU A 90 -24.01 1.39 7.54
C GLU A 90 -22.74 1.68 8.32
N THR A 91 -22.77 1.35 9.60
CA THR A 91 -21.63 1.47 10.52
C THR A 91 -21.34 0.14 11.19
N TYR A 92 -20.07 -0.24 11.27
CA TYR A 92 -19.60 -1.45 11.90
C TYR A 92 -18.54 -1.10 12.95
N TYR A 93 -18.74 -1.54 14.17
CA TYR A 93 -17.79 -1.36 15.27
C TYR A 93 -17.19 -2.70 15.68
N ILE A 94 -15.85 -2.82 15.57
CA ILE A 94 -15.08 -4.02 15.91
C ILE A 94 -14.26 -3.70 17.17
N PRO A 95 -14.74 -4.06 18.38
CA PRO A 95 -14.00 -3.80 19.62
C PRO A 95 -12.72 -4.65 19.70
N GLY A 96 -11.79 -4.29 20.58
CA GLY A 96 -10.48 -4.93 20.68
C GLY A 96 -10.47 -6.42 21.03
N ASP A 97 -11.55 -6.91 21.59
CA ASP A 97 -11.80 -8.31 21.96
C ASP A 97 -12.67 -9.07 20.95
N ALA A 98 -12.94 -8.50 19.77
CA ALA A 98 -13.64 -9.14 18.67
C ALA A 98 -12.70 -9.44 17.48
N VAL A 99 -12.89 -10.62 16.90
CA VAL A 99 -12.26 -11.05 15.63
C VAL A 99 -13.35 -11.34 14.61
N VAL A 100 -13.34 -10.60 13.50
CA VAL A 100 -14.30 -10.80 12.39
C VAL A 100 -13.57 -11.53 11.27
N LYS A 101 -14.05 -12.71 10.88
CA LYS A 101 -13.47 -13.55 9.82
C LYS A 101 -14.34 -13.50 8.57
N GLY A 102 -13.72 -13.28 7.41
CA GLY A 102 -14.47 -13.29 6.15
C GLY A 102 -14.05 -12.19 5.17
N THR A 103 -15.03 -11.70 4.41
CA THR A 103 -14.88 -10.56 3.51
C THR A 103 -16.05 -9.59 3.68
N MET A 104 -15.76 -8.30 3.55
CA MET A 104 -16.76 -7.24 3.55
C MET A 104 -16.65 -6.40 2.27
N HIS A 105 -17.64 -6.47 1.43
CA HIS A 105 -17.62 -5.79 0.16
C HIS A 105 -18.70 -4.71 0.08
N PRO A 106 -18.41 -3.50 -0.40
CA PRO A 106 -19.45 -2.63 -0.96
C PRO A 106 -20.45 -3.43 -1.79
N GLU A 107 -21.74 -3.18 -1.64
CA GLU A 107 -22.77 -3.96 -2.31
C GLU A 107 -22.60 -3.98 -3.83
N ASN A 108 -22.19 -2.85 -4.39
CA ASN A 108 -22.10 -2.66 -5.82
C ASN A 108 -20.72 -3.02 -6.37
N LYS A 109 -20.73 -3.91 -7.36
CA LYS A 109 -19.52 -4.35 -8.09
C LYS A 109 -19.01 -3.26 -9.03
N TRP A 110 -17.85 -3.49 -9.60
CA TRP A 110 -17.24 -2.64 -10.63
C TRP A 110 -18.25 -2.27 -11.74
N GLY A 111 -18.23 -0.99 -12.14
CA GLY A 111 -19.11 -0.47 -13.20
C GLY A 111 -20.55 -0.19 -12.78
N ARG A 112 -20.84 -0.21 -11.48
CA ARG A 112 -22.13 0.16 -10.87
C ARG A 112 -21.98 1.44 -10.04
N ASP A 113 -23.08 1.93 -9.50
CA ASP A 113 -23.05 3.03 -8.53
C ASP A 113 -22.27 2.59 -7.27
N ALA A 114 -21.52 3.50 -6.68
CA ALA A 114 -20.76 3.21 -5.47
C ALA A 114 -21.66 2.99 -4.26
N THR A 115 -21.24 2.10 -3.36
CA THR A 115 -21.80 2.06 -2.01
C THR A 115 -21.28 3.25 -1.22
N LYS A 116 -22.19 3.99 -0.55
CA LYS A 116 -21.86 5.32 0.00
C LYS A 116 -21.87 5.37 1.52
N ASN A 117 -20.96 6.18 2.07
CA ASN A 117 -20.99 6.68 3.45
C ASN A 117 -21.06 5.56 4.51
N PHE A 118 -20.37 4.45 4.31
CA PHE A 118 -20.27 3.42 5.32
C PHE A 118 -19.00 3.59 6.17
N LYS A 119 -19.07 3.12 7.42
CA LYS A 119 -17.95 3.19 8.34
C LYS A 119 -17.65 1.84 8.98
N ILE A 120 -16.38 1.46 9.03
CA ILE A 120 -15.88 0.30 9.79
C ILE A 120 -14.77 0.82 10.72
N TYR A 121 -14.94 0.68 12.02
CA TYR A 121 -13.96 1.22 12.94
C TYR A 121 -13.86 0.43 14.26
N GLY A 122 -12.80 0.70 14.99
CA GLY A 122 -12.55 0.08 16.28
C GLY A 122 -11.10 -0.38 16.42
N SER A 123 -10.82 -1.18 17.45
CA SER A 123 -9.47 -1.69 17.74
C SER A 123 -9.35 -3.22 17.61
N GLY A 124 -10.39 -3.89 17.10
CA GLY A 124 -10.40 -5.34 16.93
C GLY A 124 -9.66 -5.81 15.69
N THR A 125 -9.92 -7.05 15.31
CA THR A 125 -9.23 -7.70 14.19
C THR A 125 -10.23 -8.15 13.13
N PHE A 126 -9.93 -7.80 11.87
CA PHE A 126 -10.56 -8.39 10.69
C PHE A 126 -9.57 -9.38 10.08
N SER A 127 -9.94 -10.66 9.99
CA SER A 127 -9.02 -11.72 9.56
C SER A 127 -9.51 -12.45 8.31
N SER A 128 -8.58 -12.70 7.39
CA SER A 128 -8.80 -13.52 6.20
C SER A 128 -8.00 -14.83 6.24
N GLU A 129 -7.50 -15.24 7.40
CA GLU A 129 -6.62 -16.40 7.57
C GLU A 129 -7.19 -17.72 7.04
N HIS A 130 -8.53 -17.89 7.10
CA HIS A 130 -9.21 -19.10 6.63
C HIS A 130 -9.50 -19.10 5.12
N ILE A 131 -9.21 -17.99 4.42
CA ILE A 131 -9.42 -17.89 2.99
C ILE A 131 -8.23 -18.51 2.27
N VAL A 132 -8.47 -19.55 1.49
CA VAL A 132 -7.43 -20.19 0.68
C VAL A 132 -7.11 -19.30 -0.51
N ARG A 133 -5.82 -19.03 -0.72
CA ARG A 133 -5.36 -18.34 -1.92
C ARG A 133 -5.54 -19.25 -3.14
N HIS A 134 -6.00 -18.69 -4.25
CA HIS A 134 -6.14 -19.48 -5.48
C HIS A 134 -4.76 -19.93 -5.99
N PRO A 135 -4.56 -21.23 -6.28
CA PRO A 135 -3.24 -21.77 -6.62
C PRO A 135 -2.65 -21.21 -7.92
N ASP A 136 -3.50 -20.80 -8.85
CA ASP A 136 -3.06 -20.26 -10.14
C ASP A 136 -2.68 -18.78 -10.11
N ASP A 137 -2.68 -18.15 -8.93
CA ASP A 137 -2.48 -16.71 -8.78
C ASP A 137 -3.41 -15.86 -9.70
N ASP A 138 -4.58 -16.38 -10.04
CA ASP A 138 -5.53 -15.70 -10.89
C ASP A 138 -6.22 -14.57 -10.14
N ASP A 139 -5.92 -13.33 -10.49
CA ASP A 139 -6.49 -12.13 -9.88
C ASP A 139 -8.01 -12.10 -9.91
N ASN A 140 -8.64 -12.73 -10.88
CA ASN A 140 -10.10 -12.79 -11.01
C ASN A 140 -10.75 -13.82 -10.09
N LYS A 141 -9.98 -14.81 -9.67
CA LYS A 141 -10.43 -15.88 -8.77
C LYS A 141 -10.00 -15.67 -7.32
N SER A 142 -9.01 -14.80 -7.08
CA SER A 142 -8.48 -14.56 -5.74
C SER A 142 -9.41 -13.70 -4.92
N VAL A 143 -9.69 -14.14 -3.71
CA VAL A 143 -10.60 -13.45 -2.79
C VAL A 143 -9.87 -12.31 -2.09
N LYS A 144 -10.44 -11.11 -2.17
CA LYS A 144 -9.94 -9.89 -1.53
C LYS A 144 -10.82 -9.55 -0.33
N PRO A 145 -10.26 -9.15 0.81
CA PRO A 145 -11.06 -8.79 2.00
C PRO A 145 -12.05 -7.67 1.75
N PHE A 146 -11.60 -6.61 1.07
CA PHE A 146 -12.39 -5.43 0.73
C PHE A 146 -12.18 -5.09 -0.75
N THR A 147 -13.23 -5.15 -1.55
CA THR A 147 -13.15 -4.84 -2.99
C THR A 147 -14.46 -4.28 -3.50
N TYR A 148 -14.45 -3.63 -4.66
CA TYR A 148 -15.53 -3.00 -5.41
C TYR A 148 -15.58 -1.47 -5.24
N GLN A 149 -16.77 -0.84 -5.44
CA GLN A 149 -16.89 0.61 -5.54
C GLN A 149 -17.44 1.23 -4.27
N ALA A 150 -16.72 2.21 -3.75
CA ALA A 150 -17.08 2.94 -2.54
C ALA A 150 -16.89 4.46 -2.71
N GLU A 151 -17.78 5.24 -2.13
CA GLU A 151 -17.66 6.69 -1.97
C GLU A 151 -17.96 7.07 -0.52
N GLY A 152 -17.08 7.85 0.10
CA GLY A 152 -17.23 8.20 1.52
C GLY A 152 -17.07 7.02 2.48
N ALA A 153 -16.38 5.98 2.06
CA ALA A 153 -16.01 4.88 2.95
C ALA A 153 -15.02 5.37 4.02
N HIS A 154 -15.22 5.00 5.26
CA HIS A 154 -14.32 5.33 6.36
C HIS A 154 -13.93 4.06 7.13
N LEU A 155 -12.69 3.61 6.95
CA LEU A 155 -12.10 2.48 7.65
C LEU A 155 -11.05 2.98 8.64
N GLU A 156 -11.19 2.66 9.95
CA GLU A 156 -10.32 3.24 10.96
C GLU A 156 -10.00 2.30 12.13
N GLY A 157 -8.72 2.16 12.45
CA GLY A 157 -8.23 1.71 13.74
C GLY A 157 -7.96 0.22 13.89
N PHE A 158 -8.66 -0.63 13.20
CA PHE A 158 -8.59 -2.09 13.37
C PHE A 158 -7.39 -2.71 12.64
N VAL A 159 -7.09 -3.95 13.02
CA VAL A 159 -6.09 -4.79 12.35
C VAL A 159 -6.76 -5.54 11.19
N ILE A 160 -6.13 -5.55 10.02
CA ILE A 160 -6.47 -6.46 8.93
C ILE A 160 -5.37 -7.51 8.85
N ALA A 161 -5.72 -8.75 9.18
CA ALA A 161 -4.77 -9.84 9.32
C ALA A 161 -4.91 -10.85 8.18
N ASP A 162 -3.77 -11.25 7.65
CA ASP A 162 -3.58 -12.33 6.67
C ASP A 162 -4.53 -12.28 5.46
N PRO A 163 -4.57 -11.16 4.73
CA PRO A 163 -5.34 -11.09 3.49
C PRO A 163 -4.81 -12.14 2.50
N ALA A 164 -5.72 -12.86 1.85
CA ALA A 164 -5.35 -13.89 0.88
C ALA A 164 -4.80 -13.31 -0.43
N PHE A 165 -5.08 -12.03 -0.69
CA PHE A 165 -4.68 -11.27 -1.87
C PHE A 165 -4.70 -9.78 -1.55
N HIS A 166 -4.73 -8.86 -2.54
CA HIS A 166 -4.77 -7.41 -2.31
C HIS A 166 -5.75 -7.03 -1.20
N THR A 167 -5.33 -6.25 -0.23
CA THR A 167 -6.08 -6.03 1.01
C THR A 167 -7.23 -5.06 0.84
N LEU A 168 -6.93 -3.80 0.57
CA LEU A 168 -7.93 -2.76 0.33
C LEU A 168 -7.92 -2.39 -1.16
N ASN A 169 -8.94 -2.84 -1.88
CA ASN A 169 -9.04 -2.70 -3.33
C ASN A 169 -10.37 -2.07 -3.72
N MET A 170 -10.70 -0.95 -3.06
CA MET A 170 -11.94 -0.23 -3.32
C MET A 170 -11.68 0.98 -4.20
N SER A 171 -12.36 1.05 -5.35
CA SER A 171 -12.26 2.20 -6.22
C SER A 171 -13.38 3.21 -5.94
N HIS A 172 -13.11 4.44 -6.33
CA HIS A 172 -14.02 5.57 -6.19
C HIS A 172 -14.63 5.92 -7.55
N THR A 173 -15.91 6.29 -7.59
CA THR A 173 -16.64 6.49 -8.85
C THR A 173 -16.70 7.94 -9.34
N GLY A 174 -16.48 8.94 -8.49
CA GLY A 174 -16.42 10.28 -9.06
C GLY A 174 -16.55 11.49 -8.17
N ASP A 175 -17.30 11.48 -7.07
CA ASP A 175 -17.47 12.69 -6.25
C ASP A 175 -16.20 12.99 -5.44
N ALA A 176 -15.42 13.97 -5.90
CA ALA A 176 -14.17 14.37 -5.27
C ALA A 176 -14.34 14.95 -3.86
N ASN A 177 -15.55 15.33 -3.46
CA ASN A 177 -15.83 15.84 -2.12
C ASN A 177 -16.21 14.74 -1.13
N ASN A 178 -16.51 13.54 -1.60
CA ASN A 178 -16.90 12.39 -0.78
C ASN A 178 -15.83 11.30 -0.78
N ILE A 179 -14.63 11.63 -0.31
CA ILE A 179 -13.43 10.77 -0.38
C ILE A 179 -13.53 9.53 0.50
N ASN A 180 -12.83 8.48 0.10
CA ASN A 180 -12.60 7.31 0.93
C ASN A 180 -11.46 7.57 1.92
N ILE A 181 -11.65 7.23 3.20
CA ILE A 181 -10.68 7.43 4.28
C ILE A 181 -10.23 6.09 4.84
N TYR A 182 -8.92 5.85 4.82
CA TYR A 182 -8.25 4.70 5.42
C TYR A 182 -7.27 5.23 6.47
N LYS A 183 -7.68 5.18 7.74
CA LYS A 183 -6.93 5.82 8.81
C LYS A 183 -6.55 4.87 9.93
N ASN A 184 -5.31 4.98 10.41
CA ASN A 184 -4.84 4.23 11.57
C ASN A 184 -5.08 2.71 11.47
N LEU A 185 -5.07 2.16 10.25
CA LEU A 185 -5.20 0.73 10.01
C LEU A 185 -3.86 0.02 10.21
N LYS A 186 -3.90 -1.26 10.59
CA LYS A 186 -2.73 -2.12 10.69
C LYS A 186 -2.92 -3.29 9.75
N ILE A 187 -2.29 -3.24 8.60
CA ILE A 187 -2.33 -4.33 7.61
C ILE A 187 -1.15 -5.25 7.89
N LEU A 188 -1.45 -6.48 8.26
CA LEU A 188 -0.48 -7.53 8.56
C LEU A 188 -0.66 -8.66 7.56
N ALA A 189 0.08 -8.61 6.47
CA ALA A 189 -0.02 -9.51 5.34
C ALA A 189 1.31 -10.24 5.14
N TRP A 190 1.26 -11.54 4.99
CA TRP A 190 2.43 -12.39 4.76
C TRP A 190 2.25 -13.38 3.61
N ARG A 191 1.17 -13.26 2.87
CA ARG A 191 0.96 -14.02 1.64
C ARG A 191 1.36 -13.21 0.43
N LYS A 192 1.83 -13.87 -0.60
CA LYS A 192 2.20 -13.32 -1.91
C LYS A 192 1.07 -12.48 -2.52
N ASN A 193 1.40 -11.38 -3.20
CA ASN A 193 0.48 -10.40 -3.80
C ASN A 193 -0.55 -9.83 -2.80
N SER A 194 -0.16 -9.66 -1.56
CA SER A 194 -0.99 -9.00 -0.57
C SER A 194 -0.58 -7.54 -0.47
N ASP A 195 -1.00 -6.76 -1.46
CA ASP A 195 -0.85 -5.31 -1.46
C ASP A 195 -1.58 -4.71 -0.25
N GLY A 196 -1.08 -3.58 0.21
CA GLY A 196 -1.71 -2.85 1.30
C GLY A 196 -2.98 -2.13 0.86
N VAL A 197 -2.83 -0.96 0.26
CA VAL A 197 -3.95 -0.14 -0.22
C VAL A 197 -3.80 0.15 -1.72
N ASN A 198 -4.82 -0.24 -2.46
CA ASN A 198 -4.98 0.14 -3.85
C ASN A 198 -5.92 1.37 -3.89
N ALA A 199 -5.33 2.56 -3.76
CA ALA A 199 -6.05 3.82 -3.79
C ALA A 199 -6.11 4.35 -5.22
N PHE A 200 -7.27 4.23 -5.84
CA PHE A 200 -7.42 4.58 -7.26
C PHE A 200 -7.61 6.09 -7.47
N ARG A 201 -8.46 6.75 -6.70
CA ARG A 201 -8.68 8.20 -6.67
C ARG A 201 -9.48 8.60 -5.43
N ASN A 202 -9.54 9.91 -5.16
CA ASN A 202 -10.38 10.49 -4.13
C ASN A 202 -10.27 9.73 -2.79
N SER A 203 -9.05 9.62 -2.27
CA SER A 203 -8.80 8.86 -1.04
C SER A 203 -7.71 9.46 -0.19
N GLU A 204 -7.86 9.27 1.12
CA GLU A 204 -6.84 9.54 2.13
C GLU A 204 -6.39 8.25 2.78
N VAL A 205 -5.07 8.09 2.93
CA VAL A 205 -4.45 6.96 3.64
C VAL A 205 -3.48 7.54 4.66
N SER A 206 -3.84 7.52 5.94
CA SER A 206 -3.05 8.19 6.95
C SER A 206 -2.88 7.38 8.25
N ASP A 207 -1.75 7.62 8.93
CA ASP A 207 -1.44 7.03 10.24
C ASP A 207 -1.47 5.49 10.26
N CYS A 208 -1.30 4.83 9.11
CA CYS A 208 -1.41 3.39 8.97
C CYS A 208 -0.05 2.69 9.16
N PHE A 209 -0.12 1.42 9.56
CA PHE A 209 1.02 0.51 9.56
C PHE A 209 0.81 -0.59 8.51
N PHE A 210 1.81 -0.80 7.69
CA PHE A 210 1.80 -1.81 6.63
C PHE A 210 2.93 -2.80 6.86
N ARG A 211 2.60 -4.07 7.07
CA ARG A 211 3.49 -5.20 6.82
C ARG A 211 2.89 -5.98 5.67
N VAL A 212 3.53 -5.93 4.51
CA VAL A 212 2.96 -6.45 3.25
C VAL A 212 3.97 -7.26 2.46
N GLN A 213 3.45 -8.10 1.56
CA GLN A 213 4.22 -8.96 0.68
C GLN A 213 4.16 -8.51 -0.79
N ASP A 214 3.57 -7.37 -1.06
CA ASP A 214 3.58 -6.68 -2.34
C ASP A 214 3.49 -5.17 -2.11
N ASP A 215 3.03 -4.38 -3.09
CA ASP A 215 3.02 -2.91 -3.01
C ASP A 215 2.27 -2.41 -1.77
N ALA A 216 2.94 -1.63 -0.91
CA ALA A 216 2.26 -1.10 0.27
C ALA A 216 1.17 -0.09 -0.13
N PHE A 217 1.50 0.78 -1.09
CA PHE A 217 0.55 1.73 -1.68
C PHE A 217 0.59 1.60 -3.19
N TYR A 218 -0.49 1.10 -3.75
CA TYR A 218 -0.73 1.07 -5.18
C TYR A 218 -1.64 2.25 -5.54
N LEU A 219 -1.05 3.32 -6.06
CA LEU A 219 -1.69 4.61 -6.25
C LEU A 219 -1.82 4.90 -7.74
N GLY A 220 -3.03 5.04 -8.22
CA GLY A 220 -3.29 5.05 -9.65
C GLY A 220 -4.29 6.09 -10.13
N ALA A 221 -4.40 7.25 -9.50
CA ALA A 221 -5.23 8.35 -10.01
C ALA A 221 -5.02 9.66 -9.23
N GLU A 222 -5.82 10.66 -9.54
CA GLU A 222 -5.81 11.99 -8.97
C GLU A 222 -6.50 12.06 -7.60
N ASN A 223 -6.24 13.12 -6.84
CA ASN A 223 -6.83 13.43 -5.55
C ASN A 223 -6.63 12.29 -4.53
N VAL A 224 -5.36 11.87 -4.36
CA VAL A 224 -4.96 10.88 -3.37
C VAL A 224 -4.03 11.53 -2.35
N ASN A 225 -4.40 11.45 -1.08
CA ASN A 225 -3.58 11.87 0.05
C ASN A 225 -3.04 10.64 0.78
N GLN A 226 -1.71 10.47 0.76
CA GLN A 226 -1.03 9.43 1.53
C GLN A 226 0.01 10.10 2.42
N HIS A 227 -0.10 9.95 3.75
CA HIS A 227 0.83 10.58 4.69
C HIS A 227 0.88 9.92 6.07
N HIS A 228 1.99 10.15 6.79
CA HIS A 228 2.22 9.67 8.17
C HIS A 228 2.10 8.16 8.33
N ASN A 229 2.57 7.40 7.35
CA ASN A 229 2.48 5.95 7.37
C ASN A 229 3.82 5.28 7.73
N THR A 230 3.74 4.10 8.33
CA THR A 230 4.90 3.26 8.62
C THR A 230 4.82 1.98 7.80
N VAL A 231 5.90 1.60 7.14
CA VAL A 231 5.93 0.50 6.18
C VAL A 231 7.01 -0.51 6.50
N TRP A 232 6.63 -1.76 6.40
CA TRP A 232 7.47 -2.95 6.39
C TRP A 232 7.12 -3.75 5.15
N THR A 233 8.04 -3.84 4.18
CA THR A 233 7.89 -4.68 2.99
C THR A 233 8.78 -5.91 3.10
N ASP A 234 8.20 -7.10 2.97
CA ASP A 234 8.95 -8.35 3.07
C ASP A 234 9.54 -8.78 1.71
N ALA A 235 8.81 -9.52 0.88
CA ALA A 235 9.43 -10.22 -0.25
C ALA A 235 9.28 -9.52 -1.60
N ASN A 236 8.25 -8.72 -1.79
CA ASN A 236 7.86 -8.15 -3.09
C ASN A 236 7.31 -6.73 -2.95
N GLY A 237 7.18 -6.05 -4.08
CA GLY A 237 6.49 -4.78 -4.21
C GLY A 237 7.31 -3.55 -3.87
N ALA A 238 6.70 -2.40 -4.04
CA ALA A 238 7.24 -1.09 -3.71
C ALA A 238 6.55 -0.50 -2.47
N VAL A 239 7.22 0.43 -1.80
CA VAL A 239 6.56 1.21 -0.74
C VAL A 239 5.51 2.11 -1.37
N LEU A 240 5.88 2.90 -2.38
CA LEU A 240 4.96 3.68 -3.20
C LEU A 240 5.03 3.19 -4.64
N PHE A 241 3.95 2.62 -5.14
CA PHE A 241 3.80 2.27 -6.54
C PHE A 241 2.87 3.27 -7.23
N LEU A 242 3.45 4.22 -7.94
CA LEU A 242 2.73 5.31 -8.59
C LEU A 242 2.51 5.00 -10.07
N GLN A 243 1.27 5.07 -10.54
CA GLN A 243 0.92 4.91 -11.95
C GLN A 243 -0.38 5.61 -12.31
N ASN A 244 -0.58 5.94 -13.58
CA ASN A 244 -1.83 6.51 -14.11
C ASN A 244 -2.28 7.82 -13.43
N ILE A 245 -1.33 8.66 -13.05
CA ILE A 245 -1.60 9.97 -12.47
C ILE A 245 -1.44 11.01 -13.57
N ASN A 246 -2.53 11.37 -14.23
CA ASN A 246 -2.51 12.31 -15.35
C ASN A 246 -2.25 13.75 -14.91
N ASP A 247 -2.68 14.10 -13.70
CA ASP A 247 -2.28 15.32 -13.01
C ASP A 247 -2.22 15.07 -11.49
N GLY A 248 -1.02 15.02 -10.96
CA GLY A 248 -0.75 14.79 -9.53
C GLY A 248 -0.80 16.08 -8.69
N SER A 249 -1.21 17.22 -9.25
CA SER A 249 -1.24 18.48 -8.51
C SER A 249 -2.17 18.47 -7.29
N THR A 250 -3.15 17.57 -7.29
CA THR A 250 -4.09 17.34 -6.17
C THR A 250 -3.65 16.18 -5.25
N CYS A 251 -2.47 15.58 -5.50
CA CYS A 251 -1.98 14.46 -4.73
C CYS A 251 -0.97 14.89 -3.67
N THR A 252 -0.99 14.22 -2.53
CA THR A 252 0.05 14.30 -1.50
C THR A 252 0.60 12.91 -1.23
N PHE A 253 1.94 12.75 -1.37
CA PHE A 253 2.65 11.53 -1.04
C PHE A 253 3.78 11.89 -0.10
N SER A 254 3.57 11.74 1.22
CA SER A 254 4.52 12.27 2.18
C SER A 254 4.61 11.50 3.49
N ASP A 255 5.67 11.82 4.24
CA ASP A 255 5.84 11.48 5.64
C ASP A 255 5.73 9.96 5.90
N VAL A 256 6.51 9.17 5.14
CA VAL A 256 6.56 7.72 5.26
C VAL A 256 7.86 7.29 5.95
N LYS A 257 7.71 6.43 6.95
CA LYS A 257 8.83 5.71 7.56
C LYS A 257 8.86 4.28 7.05
N VAL A 258 9.98 3.88 6.46
CA VAL A 258 10.23 2.51 6.03
C VAL A 258 11.17 1.86 7.02
N ILE A 259 10.63 1.07 7.93
CA ILE A 259 11.40 0.44 9.02
C ILE A 259 12.03 -0.87 8.61
N TYR A 260 11.54 -1.49 7.54
CA TYR A 260 12.06 -2.75 7.00
C TYR A 260 11.75 -2.85 5.51
N GLN A 261 12.74 -3.22 4.68
CA GLN A 261 12.57 -3.35 3.25
C GLN A 261 13.45 -4.50 2.73
N ARG A 262 12.82 -5.62 2.40
CA ARG A 262 13.47 -6.85 1.91
C ARG A 262 12.89 -7.34 0.59
N ALA A 263 12.12 -6.53 -0.08
CA ALA A 263 11.56 -6.86 -1.38
C ALA A 263 12.69 -7.20 -2.37
N SER A 264 12.98 -8.46 -2.55
CA SER A 264 14.06 -8.98 -3.40
C SER A 264 13.56 -9.46 -4.75
N TRP A 265 12.27 -9.71 -4.86
CA TRP A 265 11.65 -10.16 -6.09
C TRP A 265 11.37 -8.97 -7.02
N HIS A 266 11.36 -9.20 -8.29
CA HIS A 266 11.12 -8.14 -9.28
C HIS A 266 12.09 -6.95 -9.22
N TRP A 267 13.39 -7.19 -9.02
CA TRP A 267 14.40 -6.13 -9.12
C TRP A 267 14.25 -5.28 -10.40
N TRP A 268 13.72 -5.86 -11.45
CA TRP A 268 13.42 -5.24 -12.74
C TRP A 268 11.99 -4.64 -12.81
N HIS A 269 11.11 -4.94 -11.84
CA HIS A 269 9.74 -4.41 -11.75
C HIS A 269 9.52 -3.41 -10.63
N GLY A 270 10.47 -3.22 -9.76
CA GLY A 270 10.38 -2.13 -8.83
C GLY A 270 10.07 -2.46 -7.39
N GLY A 271 10.70 -3.48 -6.82
CA GLY A 271 10.84 -3.58 -5.36
C GLY A 271 11.64 -2.41 -4.81
N ARG A 272 11.15 -1.19 -4.96
CA ARG A 272 11.80 0.07 -4.61
C ARG A 272 11.01 0.83 -3.56
N ILE A 273 11.62 1.86 -2.99
CA ILE A 273 10.89 2.78 -2.13
C ILE A 273 9.84 3.51 -2.96
N VAL A 274 10.24 4.08 -4.08
CA VAL A 274 9.31 4.70 -5.04
C VAL A 274 9.47 4.03 -6.40
N SER A 275 8.44 3.33 -6.82
CA SER A 275 8.29 2.81 -8.18
C SER A 275 7.24 3.64 -8.92
N PHE A 276 7.64 4.29 -10.02
CA PHE A 276 6.74 5.11 -10.81
C PHE A 276 6.80 4.66 -12.25
N ARG A 277 5.66 4.24 -12.77
CA ARG A 277 5.56 3.62 -14.09
C ARG A 277 4.39 4.16 -14.88
N SER A 278 4.59 4.33 -16.18
CA SER A 278 3.52 4.46 -17.15
C SER A 278 3.36 3.11 -17.84
N LEU A 279 2.29 2.38 -17.53
CA LEU A 279 2.14 0.98 -17.91
C LEU A 279 1.20 0.73 -19.10
N ARG A 280 0.38 1.69 -19.45
CA ARG A 280 -0.67 1.51 -20.47
C ARG A 280 -0.66 2.66 -21.45
N PRO A 281 -1.16 2.43 -22.66
CA PRO A 281 -1.44 3.52 -23.60
C PRO A 281 -2.32 4.59 -22.94
N GLY A 282 -2.01 5.86 -23.17
CA GLY A 282 -2.71 7.00 -22.58
C GLY A 282 -2.38 7.30 -21.12
N ASN A 283 -1.59 6.47 -20.45
CA ASN A 283 -1.22 6.71 -19.06
C ASN A 283 -0.05 7.68 -18.96
N LYS A 284 -0.22 8.65 -18.09
CA LYS A 284 0.80 9.64 -17.74
C LYS A 284 1.16 9.52 -16.26
N LEU A 285 2.31 10.03 -15.91
CA LEU A 285 2.69 10.36 -14.54
C LEU A 285 3.23 11.79 -14.56
N VAL A 286 2.39 12.74 -14.19
CA VAL A 286 2.66 14.17 -14.37
C VAL A 286 2.34 14.94 -13.10
N ASN A 287 3.14 15.96 -12.79
CA ASN A 287 2.94 16.90 -11.68
C ASN A 287 2.89 16.21 -10.29
N VAL A 288 3.70 15.19 -10.08
CA VAL A 288 3.72 14.42 -8.83
C VAL A 288 4.81 14.94 -7.90
N HIS A 289 4.47 15.15 -6.63
CA HIS A 289 5.42 15.52 -5.59
C HIS A 289 5.42 14.47 -4.47
N VAL A 290 6.56 13.81 -4.29
CA VAL A 290 6.81 12.83 -3.22
C VAL A 290 7.82 13.43 -2.25
N LYS A 291 7.49 13.44 -0.95
CA LYS A 291 8.35 14.09 0.04
C LYS A 291 8.44 13.38 1.37
N ASN A 292 9.54 13.62 2.10
CA ASN A 292 9.74 13.19 3.48
C ASN A 292 9.59 11.67 3.65
N ILE A 293 10.35 10.88 2.91
CA ILE A 293 10.43 9.45 3.11
C ILE A 293 11.75 9.11 3.79
N LEU A 294 11.68 8.41 4.91
CA LEU A 294 12.85 7.96 5.66
C LEU A 294 12.92 6.43 5.65
N VAL A 295 13.98 5.88 5.06
CA VAL A 295 14.28 4.45 5.10
C VAL A 295 15.28 4.20 6.22
N GLU A 296 14.78 3.70 7.34
CA GLU A 296 15.54 3.44 8.56
C GLU A 296 16.12 2.02 8.61
N ASP A 297 15.69 1.14 7.71
CA ASP A 297 16.18 -0.23 7.65
C ASP A 297 17.71 -0.26 7.53
N PRO A 298 18.42 -0.94 8.44
CA PRO A 298 19.87 -1.02 8.38
C PRO A 298 20.39 -1.82 7.17
N LEU A 299 19.55 -2.63 6.54
CA LEU A 299 19.91 -3.50 5.43
C LEU A 299 18.86 -3.44 4.30
N PRO A 300 18.57 -2.26 3.73
CA PRO A 300 17.57 -2.16 2.67
C PRO A 300 17.99 -2.98 1.45
N ALA A 301 17.07 -3.74 0.88
CA ALA A 301 17.37 -4.65 -0.22
C ALA A 301 17.64 -3.93 -1.55
N PHE A 302 17.06 -2.74 -1.76
CA PHE A 302 17.09 -2.06 -3.04
C PHE A 302 17.31 -0.55 -2.97
N PRO A 303 17.76 0.06 -4.09
CA PRO A 303 17.75 1.50 -4.28
C PRO A 303 16.35 2.12 -4.15
N SER A 304 16.30 3.44 -4.01
CA SER A 304 15.06 4.15 -3.67
C SER A 304 14.14 4.38 -4.85
N PHE A 305 14.67 4.51 -6.08
CA PHE A 305 13.89 5.01 -7.21
C PHE A 305 13.89 4.05 -8.41
N TYR A 306 12.71 3.82 -8.96
CA TYR A 306 12.53 3.10 -10.21
C TYR A 306 11.46 3.79 -11.06
N GLY A 307 11.89 4.57 -12.03
CA GLY A 307 11.04 5.27 -12.99
C GLY A 307 11.16 4.65 -14.37
N ARG A 308 10.04 4.20 -14.93
CA ARG A 308 10.04 3.61 -16.27
C ARG A 308 8.79 3.91 -17.07
N ILE A 309 8.96 4.29 -18.33
CA ILE A 309 7.87 4.36 -19.29
C ILE A 309 7.82 3.03 -20.04
N ILE A 310 6.71 2.31 -19.90
CA ILE A 310 6.51 1.01 -20.54
C ILE A 310 5.32 1.11 -21.49
N LYS A 311 5.54 0.80 -22.76
CA LYS A 311 4.45 0.69 -23.73
C LYS A 311 3.98 -0.76 -23.82
N LYS A 312 2.70 -0.99 -23.54
CA LYS A 312 2.05 -2.26 -23.86
C LYS A 312 1.12 -2.08 -25.07
N GLY A 313 1.37 -2.86 -26.12
CA GLY A 313 0.55 -2.84 -27.34
C GLY A 313 0.98 -1.81 -28.39
N ASN A 314 0.23 -1.75 -29.48
CA ASN A 314 0.52 -0.95 -30.67
C ASN A 314 -0.15 0.43 -30.68
N SER A 315 -0.68 0.91 -29.56
CA SER A 315 -1.37 2.20 -29.57
C SER A 315 -0.39 3.36 -29.72
N GLN A 316 -0.80 4.38 -30.47
CA GLN A 316 -0.08 5.64 -30.61
C GLN A 316 -0.41 6.63 -29.49
N GLU A 317 -1.12 6.18 -28.46
CA GLU A 317 -1.52 7.03 -27.37
C GLU A 317 -0.31 7.61 -26.62
N GLU A 318 -0.49 8.81 -26.17
CA GLU A 318 0.53 9.59 -25.48
C GLU A 318 0.87 8.95 -24.13
N VAL A 319 2.14 8.71 -23.88
CA VAL A 319 2.68 8.33 -22.57
C VAL A 319 3.68 9.41 -22.15
N ALA A 320 3.67 9.77 -20.88
CA ALA A 320 4.59 10.78 -20.38
C ALA A 320 4.96 10.50 -18.91
N MET A 321 6.19 10.88 -18.58
CA MET A 321 6.67 10.97 -17.20
C MET A 321 7.45 12.28 -17.06
N GLU A 322 6.80 13.26 -16.44
CA GLU A 322 7.35 14.61 -16.35
C GLU A 322 6.86 15.39 -15.13
N ASN A 323 7.60 16.42 -14.75
CA ASN A 323 7.28 17.29 -13.63
C ASN A 323 7.13 16.50 -12.31
N VAL A 324 8.05 15.59 -12.02
CA VAL A 324 8.06 14.81 -10.77
C VAL A 324 9.12 15.37 -9.83
N ILE A 325 8.72 15.59 -8.59
CA ILE A 325 9.60 16.10 -7.54
C ILE A 325 9.75 15.05 -6.45
N PHE A 326 10.98 14.70 -6.13
CA PHE A 326 11.35 13.91 -4.97
C PHE A 326 12.09 14.84 -4.00
N GLU A 327 11.53 15.00 -2.79
CA GLU A 327 12.07 15.91 -1.78
C GLU A 327 12.25 15.21 -0.45
N ASN A 328 13.44 15.34 0.16
CA ASN A 328 13.78 14.73 1.45
C ASN A 328 13.53 13.21 1.48
N ILE A 329 13.98 12.49 0.45
CA ILE A 329 13.93 11.03 0.42
C ILE A 329 15.28 10.51 0.88
N HIS A 330 15.33 9.85 2.04
CA HIS A 330 16.57 9.43 2.68
C HIS A 330 16.61 7.94 2.93
N GLN A 331 17.51 7.25 2.24
CA GLN A 331 17.93 5.90 2.59
C GLN A 331 19.23 6.00 3.40
N LEU A 332 19.17 5.66 4.69
CA LEU A 332 20.26 5.93 5.63
C LEU A 332 21.45 4.96 5.49
N HIS A 333 21.18 3.72 5.10
CA HIS A 333 22.18 2.65 5.11
C HIS A 333 22.43 2.10 3.70
N ASP A 334 23.60 1.50 3.50
CA ASP A 334 24.04 0.98 2.21
C ASP A 334 23.54 -0.43 1.88
N GLY A 335 22.92 -1.10 2.85
CA GLY A 335 22.27 -2.38 2.62
C GLY A 335 23.17 -3.52 2.16
N VAL A 336 22.58 -4.70 2.02
CA VAL A 336 23.27 -5.91 1.50
C VAL A 336 22.94 -6.13 0.02
N SER A 337 22.80 -5.08 -0.75
CA SER A 337 22.52 -5.21 -2.19
C SER A 337 23.65 -5.93 -2.98
N SER A 338 24.82 -6.13 -2.36
CA SER A 338 25.94 -6.84 -2.96
C SER A 338 25.69 -8.32 -3.25
N LYS A 339 24.63 -8.92 -2.69
CA LYS A 339 24.29 -10.34 -2.93
C LYS A 339 23.23 -10.55 -4.00
N LEU A 340 22.62 -9.48 -4.50
CA LEU A 340 21.69 -9.55 -5.62
C LEU A 340 22.44 -9.31 -6.94
N ASP A 341 23.60 -9.93 -7.08
CA ASP A 341 24.31 -10.03 -8.35
C ASP A 341 23.51 -10.97 -9.24
N ASP A 342 22.64 -10.40 -10.03
CA ASP A 342 22.10 -11.12 -11.16
C ASP A 342 23.00 -10.92 -12.39
N GLU A 343 22.67 -11.63 -13.45
CA GLU A 343 23.39 -11.57 -14.73
C GLU A 343 23.41 -10.17 -15.39
N LYS A 344 22.68 -9.19 -14.83
CA LYS A 344 22.53 -7.83 -15.35
C LYS A 344 23.20 -6.75 -14.49
N GLY A 345 23.86 -7.12 -13.41
CA GLY A 345 24.62 -6.22 -12.56
C GLY A 345 23.87 -5.69 -11.34
N LYS A 346 24.54 -4.85 -10.56
CA LYS A 346 24.03 -4.35 -9.27
C LYS A 346 22.75 -3.54 -9.42
N PRO A 347 21.78 -3.71 -8.52
CA PRO A 347 20.60 -2.87 -8.50
C PRO A 347 20.94 -1.39 -8.49
N ARG A 348 20.30 -0.61 -9.35
CA ARG A 348 20.53 0.83 -9.49
C ARG A 348 19.23 1.58 -9.34
N ASN A 349 19.30 2.81 -8.88
CA ASN A 349 18.23 3.76 -9.16
C ASN A 349 18.05 3.83 -10.67
N THR A 350 16.83 3.91 -11.15
CA THR A 350 16.54 3.78 -12.58
C THR A 350 15.64 4.92 -13.06
N LEU A 351 16.02 5.52 -14.16
CA LEU A 351 15.17 6.38 -14.98
C LEU A 351 15.26 5.87 -16.42
N ASP A 352 14.21 5.24 -16.90
CA ASP A 352 14.18 4.55 -18.19
C ASP A 352 12.97 5.02 -19.00
N GLY A 353 13.19 5.91 -19.95
CA GLY A 353 12.18 6.36 -20.91
C GLY A 353 11.83 5.26 -21.90
N LEU A 354 10.99 5.56 -22.86
CA LEU A 354 10.56 4.57 -23.83
C LEU A 354 11.37 4.58 -25.12
N ASP A 355 11.67 5.77 -25.63
CA ASP A 355 12.45 6.04 -26.84
C ASP A 355 12.86 7.53 -26.90
N GLU A 356 13.52 7.93 -27.98
CA GLU A 356 14.02 9.30 -28.15
C GLU A 356 12.93 10.38 -28.13
N ASN A 357 11.70 10.04 -28.47
CA ASN A 357 10.56 10.97 -28.49
C ASN A 357 9.77 10.95 -27.20
N ARG A 358 9.84 9.87 -26.43
CA ARG A 358 9.10 9.65 -25.19
C ARG A 358 10.08 9.47 -24.04
N THR A 359 10.70 10.56 -23.69
CA THR A 359 11.73 10.63 -22.66
C THR A 359 11.14 10.99 -21.29
N ILE A 360 11.86 10.58 -20.24
CA ILE A 360 11.63 11.12 -18.89
C ILE A 360 12.26 12.51 -18.82
N LYS A 361 11.51 13.50 -18.34
CA LYS A 361 11.96 14.89 -18.26
C LYS A 361 11.41 15.64 -17.05
N ASN A 362 12.06 16.76 -16.71
CA ASN A 362 11.66 17.67 -15.64
C ASN A 362 11.54 16.96 -14.26
N ILE A 363 12.50 16.10 -13.91
CA ILE A 363 12.56 15.45 -12.60
C ILE A 363 13.47 16.24 -11.68
N LYS A 364 13.04 16.43 -10.43
CA LYS A 364 13.86 17.08 -9.39
C LYS A 364 14.08 16.14 -8.22
N PHE A 365 15.33 16.03 -7.80
CA PHE A 365 15.74 15.38 -6.56
C PHE A 365 16.25 16.49 -5.62
N ILE A 366 15.47 16.79 -4.57
CA ILE A 366 15.76 17.87 -3.62
C ILE A 366 16.12 17.25 -2.29
N ASN A 367 17.32 17.51 -1.79
CA ASN A 367 17.81 16.98 -0.51
C ASN A 367 17.67 15.45 -0.36
N CYS A 368 17.80 14.71 -1.45
CA CYS A 368 17.73 13.26 -1.40
C CYS A 368 19.08 12.64 -1.03
N SER A 369 19.06 11.52 -0.30
CA SER A 369 20.26 10.72 -0.05
C SER A 369 20.01 9.24 -0.36
N PHE A 370 21.07 8.61 -0.85
CA PHE A 370 21.11 7.19 -1.15
C PHE A 370 22.34 6.57 -0.48
N MET A 371 22.14 5.51 0.28
CA MET A 371 23.21 4.89 1.08
C MET A 371 23.94 5.90 1.99
N GLY A 372 23.19 6.76 2.65
CA GLY A 372 23.72 7.81 3.52
C GLY A 372 24.44 8.96 2.81
N LYS A 373 24.56 8.92 1.48
CA LYS A 373 25.27 9.94 0.66
C LYS A 373 24.26 10.82 -0.08
N SER A 374 24.51 12.12 -0.13
CA SER A 374 23.67 13.04 -0.90
C SER A 374 23.68 12.70 -2.40
N ILE A 375 22.51 12.69 -3.01
CA ILE A 375 22.35 12.54 -4.46
C ILE A 375 22.52 13.92 -5.09
N ASN A 376 23.70 14.20 -5.62
CA ASN A 376 24.05 15.45 -6.31
C ASN A 376 24.28 15.27 -7.82
N GLY A 377 23.97 14.10 -8.35
CA GLY A 377 24.09 13.74 -9.75
C GLY A 377 23.74 12.27 -10.00
N PHE A 378 23.73 11.87 -11.25
CA PHE A 378 23.44 10.49 -11.64
C PHE A 378 24.43 9.48 -11.05
N GLU A 379 25.71 9.80 -11.07
CA GLU A 379 26.75 8.93 -10.52
C GLU A 379 26.63 8.79 -9.01
N ALA A 380 26.48 9.89 -8.28
CA ALA A 380 26.32 9.87 -6.82
C ALA A 380 25.06 9.13 -6.35
N GLY A 381 24.01 9.15 -7.17
CA GLY A 381 22.77 8.39 -6.93
C GLY A 381 22.80 6.98 -7.50
N ASN A 382 23.89 6.53 -8.10
CA ASN A 382 23.99 5.23 -8.78
C ASN A 382 22.82 4.98 -9.74
N PHE A 383 22.54 5.93 -10.64
CA PHE A 383 21.44 5.83 -11.60
C PHE A 383 21.85 5.08 -12.87
N PHE A 384 21.00 4.15 -13.29
CA PHE A 384 20.88 3.76 -14.68
C PHE A 384 19.92 4.72 -15.38
N THR A 385 20.30 5.22 -16.56
CA THR A 385 19.47 6.14 -17.33
C THR A 385 19.45 5.74 -18.81
N GLU A 386 18.26 5.67 -19.38
CA GLU A 386 18.04 5.48 -20.82
C GLU A 386 16.85 6.33 -21.27
N PHE A 387 16.95 6.97 -22.44
CA PHE A 387 15.94 7.91 -22.96
C PHE A 387 15.45 8.95 -21.92
N VAL A 388 16.42 9.65 -21.33
CA VAL A 388 16.17 10.70 -20.32
C VAL A 388 16.69 12.03 -20.89
N ASP A 389 15.86 13.07 -20.81
CA ASP A 389 16.34 14.43 -21.07
C ASP A 389 17.15 14.95 -19.87
N SER A 390 18.42 14.58 -19.86
CA SER A 390 19.33 14.83 -18.74
C SER A 390 19.49 16.32 -18.39
N LYS A 391 19.26 17.23 -19.33
CA LYS A 391 19.34 18.69 -19.10
C LYS A 391 18.19 19.18 -18.21
N THR A 392 17.09 18.45 -18.15
CA THR A 392 15.91 18.77 -17.36
C THR A 392 15.87 18.05 -16.02
N ILE A 393 16.79 17.13 -15.75
CA ILE A 393 16.92 16.46 -14.45
C ILE A 393 17.76 17.34 -13.53
N LYS A 394 17.24 17.65 -12.35
CA LYS A 394 17.88 18.52 -11.38
C LYS A 394 18.15 17.80 -10.06
N PHE A 395 19.38 17.96 -9.57
CA PHE A 395 19.78 17.51 -8.23
C PHE A 395 20.08 18.76 -7.42
N ILE A 396 19.32 18.97 -6.34
CA ILE A 396 19.34 20.19 -5.55
C ILE A 396 19.66 19.83 -4.10
N THR A 397 20.73 20.39 -3.57
CA THR A 397 21.04 20.29 -2.13
C THR A 397 20.89 21.67 -1.52
N THR A 398 19.93 21.81 -0.62
CA THR A 398 19.78 23.07 0.13
C THR A 398 20.71 23.05 1.35
N PRO A 399 21.42 24.12 1.63
CA PRO A 399 22.22 24.21 2.85
C PRO A 399 21.33 23.97 4.07
N LYS A 400 21.78 23.14 5.01
CA LYS A 400 21.11 23.04 6.30
C LYS A 400 21.11 24.45 6.94
N LYS A 401 19.95 24.98 7.24
CA LYS A 401 19.88 26.15 8.12
C LYS A 401 20.39 25.68 9.48
N ASN A 402 21.56 26.24 9.89
CA ASN A 402 22.09 26.06 11.24
C ASN A 402 21.13 26.62 12.28
#